data_e0f58cb3f4009b394299b64b8cc6e578
#
_entry.id   e0f58cb3f4009b394299b64b8cc6e578
#
_cell.length_a   1.000
_cell.length_b   1.000
_cell.length_c   1.000
_cell.angle_alpha   90.00
_cell.angle_beta   90.00
_cell.angle_gamma   90.00
#
_symmetry.space_group_name_H-M   'P 1'
#
loop_
_entity.id
_entity.type
_entity.pdbx_description
1 polymer ?
#
loop_
_entity_poly.entity_id
_entity_poly.type
_entity_poly.pdbx_seq_one_letter_code
_entity_poly.pdbx_strand_id
1 'polypeptide(L)'
;MPIIAPNTNAQITRVMTRPGLFMLDDLLLGEPDKFPISDIDWGTNNVDYSTYNNIFADGRIFGPGYSRGTSITLTGGFLPHNGQTLTQIGAKLEKIWGSYNNRNRAGRVVQLFYRRERGIRFFVGRPKRIQINYGGSRAQFGRFVLEFERTNQFSYGNEHAIDLTESNKEFEIITPNSDLLAPSPAAVTFYGETPSAAGSLNINQKNGQGAIVGTKVLNITLGLKSGESVTVSNYPGENFIVTNTGESARYRLAPVVGRYYISNLSDFVLFDKEVTRSTFLTANFTSNNRIKAKFSYIEASYGI
;
A
#
# COMPACT_ATOMS: atom_id res chain seq x y z
N MET A 1 -9.38 2.29 7.28
CA MET A 1 -8.32 2.97 8.04
C MET A 1 -7.34 3.48 7.00
N PRO A 2 -6.98 4.76 6.97
CA PRO A 2 -6.01 5.24 6.00
C PRO A 2 -4.69 4.51 6.16
N ILE A 3 -4.03 4.25 5.04
CA ILE A 3 -2.67 3.71 5.05
C ILE A 3 -1.72 4.77 5.60
N ILE A 4 -0.87 4.36 6.53
CA ILE A 4 0.12 5.21 7.16
C ILE A 4 1.49 4.72 6.68
N ALA A 5 2.21 5.55 5.94
CA ALA A 5 3.58 5.23 5.56
C ALA A 5 4.55 5.40 6.75
N PRO A 6 5.64 4.63 6.82
CA PRO A 6 6.57 4.70 7.95
C PRO A 6 7.13 6.09 8.21
N ASN A 7 7.45 6.83 7.15
CA ASN A 7 8.01 8.17 7.26
C ASN A 7 6.99 9.26 7.67
N THR A 8 5.70 8.97 7.59
CA THR A 8 4.64 9.88 8.02
C THR A 8 4.18 9.63 9.46
N ASN A 9 4.70 8.59 10.12
CA ASN A 9 4.38 8.23 11.49
C ASN A 9 5.64 8.16 12.38
N ALA A 10 5.86 9.22 13.15
CA ALA A 10 7.01 9.32 14.05
C ALA A 10 7.03 8.23 15.14
N GLN A 11 5.89 7.68 15.54
CA GLN A 11 5.81 6.63 16.54
C GLN A 11 6.39 5.32 15.99
N ILE A 12 6.08 4.96 14.75
CA ILE A 12 6.59 3.75 14.10
C ILE A 12 8.12 3.80 14.03
N THR A 13 8.67 4.92 13.55
CA THR A 13 10.12 5.10 13.43
C THR A 13 10.83 5.10 14.78
N ARG A 14 10.19 5.64 15.82
CA ARG A 14 10.72 5.68 17.18
C ARG A 14 10.78 4.31 17.84
N VAL A 15 9.79 3.46 17.59
CA VAL A 15 9.64 2.16 18.26
C VAL A 15 10.39 1.07 17.51
N MET A 16 10.38 1.08 16.17
CA MET A 16 11.03 0.08 15.34
C MET A 16 12.52 0.43 15.10
N THR A 17 13.35 0.30 16.12
CA THR A 17 14.74 0.80 16.12
C THR A 17 15.76 -0.15 15.51
N ARG A 18 15.49 -1.45 15.45
CA ARG A 18 16.43 -2.47 14.97
C ARG A 18 15.80 -3.44 13.97
N PRO A 19 16.57 -4.06 13.07
CA PRO A 19 16.10 -5.09 12.16
C PRO A 19 15.48 -6.28 12.90
N GLY A 20 14.51 -6.94 12.24
CA GLY A 20 13.80 -8.10 12.78
C GLY A 20 12.61 -7.78 13.68
N LEU A 21 12.30 -6.49 13.88
CA LEU A 21 11.07 -6.08 14.58
C LEU A 21 9.89 -6.08 13.63
N PHE A 22 8.73 -6.54 14.16
CA PHE A 22 7.42 -6.44 13.53
C PHE A 22 6.48 -5.65 14.42
N MET A 23 5.56 -4.92 13.81
CA MET A 23 4.57 -4.14 14.54
C MET A 23 3.20 -4.24 13.86
N LEU A 24 2.20 -4.62 14.66
CA LEU A 24 0.80 -4.60 14.27
C LEU A 24 0.04 -3.74 15.30
N ASP A 25 -0.46 -2.59 14.90
CA ASP A 25 -0.96 -1.57 15.82
C ASP A 25 0.08 -1.28 16.93
N ASP A 26 -0.27 -1.49 18.20
CA ASP A 26 0.63 -1.29 19.35
C ASP A 26 1.42 -2.55 19.77
N LEU A 27 1.25 -3.64 19.05
CA LEU A 27 1.95 -4.89 19.33
C LEU A 27 3.30 -4.92 18.60
N LEU A 28 4.37 -4.83 19.38
CA LEU A 28 5.74 -4.95 18.90
C LEU A 28 6.25 -6.37 19.14
N LEU A 29 6.67 -7.06 18.07
CA LEU A 29 7.23 -8.41 18.07
C LEU A 29 8.71 -8.36 17.65
N GLY A 30 9.50 -9.33 18.07
CA GLY A 30 10.93 -9.43 17.79
C GLY A 30 11.82 -8.87 18.91
N GLU A 31 11.25 -8.35 20.00
CA GLU A 31 12.01 -7.98 21.21
C GLU A 31 12.42 -9.25 21.96
N PRO A 32 13.74 -9.48 22.21
CA PRO A 32 14.23 -10.72 22.81
C PRO A 32 13.69 -11.00 24.20
N ASP A 33 13.40 -9.96 24.96
CA ASP A 33 12.98 -9.98 26.35
C ASP A 33 11.45 -9.97 26.54
N LYS A 34 10.68 -9.81 25.47
CA LYS A 34 9.21 -9.77 25.51
C LYS A 34 8.56 -10.76 24.54
N PHE A 35 8.79 -10.54 23.25
CA PHE A 35 8.20 -11.32 22.16
C PHE A 35 9.26 -11.73 21.13
N PRO A 36 10.23 -12.59 21.52
CA PRO A 36 11.24 -13.06 20.58
C PRO A 36 10.61 -13.81 19.40
N ILE A 37 11.09 -13.52 18.19
CA ILE A 37 10.76 -14.28 16.98
C ILE A 37 11.91 -15.26 16.74
N SER A 38 11.59 -16.53 16.60
CA SER A 38 12.54 -17.60 16.31
C SER A 38 12.61 -17.96 14.83
N ASP A 39 11.50 -17.76 14.11
CA ASP A 39 11.42 -18.10 12.69
C ASP A 39 10.40 -17.22 11.96
N ILE A 40 10.66 -16.95 10.68
CA ILE A 40 9.81 -16.15 9.81
C ILE A 40 9.68 -16.89 8.48
N ASP A 41 8.49 -17.41 8.22
CA ASP A 41 8.13 -17.88 6.89
C ASP A 41 7.42 -16.77 6.13
N TRP A 42 8.08 -16.28 5.10
CA TRP A 42 7.56 -15.20 4.25
C TRP A 42 6.50 -15.68 3.24
N GLY A 43 6.26 -16.97 3.20
CA GLY A 43 5.40 -17.60 2.21
C GLY A 43 5.99 -17.59 0.80
N THR A 44 5.47 -18.45 -0.04
CA THR A 44 5.84 -18.51 -1.46
C THR A 44 4.89 -17.65 -2.28
N ASN A 45 5.42 -16.94 -3.27
CA ASN A 45 4.60 -16.22 -4.22
C ASN A 45 3.98 -17.22 -5.19
N ASN A 46 2.67 -17.44 -5.08
CA ASN A 46 1.93 -18.27 -6.01
C ASN A 46 1.27 -17.37 -7.06
N VAL A 47 1.49 -17.71 -8.30
CA VAL A 47 0.80 -17.07 -9.43
C VAL A 47 -0.20 -18.09 -9.99
N ASP A 48 -1.47 -17.76 -9.90
CA ASP A 48 -2.51 -18.56 -10.52
C ASP A 48 -2.68 -18.13 -11.97
N TYR A 49 -2.58 -19.10 -12.86
CA TYR A 49 -2.86 -18.90 -14.27
C TYR A 49 -4.19 -19.59 -14.62
N SER A 50 -5.02 -18.91 -15.37
CA SER A 50 -6.06 -19.61 -16.13
C SER A 50 -5.39 -20.33 -17.31
N THR A 51 -5.59 -21.63 -17.40
CA THR A 51 -5.06 -22.42 -18.53
C THR A 51 -6.21 -22.89 -19.39
N TYR A 52 -6.08 -22.71 -20.70
CA TYR A 52 -7.02 -23.22 -21.69
C TYR A 52 -6.27 -24.19 -22.61
N ASN A 53 -6.93 -25.31 -22.95
CA ASN A 53 -6.40 -26.19 -23.97
C ASN A 53 -6.49 -25.48 -25.33
N ASN A 54 -5.39 -25.48 -26.07
CA ASN A 54 -5.43 -24.99 -27.44
C ASN A 54 -6.11 -26.02 -28.30
N ILE A 55 -7.32 -25.70 -28.81
CA ILE A 55 -8.10 -26.61 -29.68
C ILE A 55 -7.54 -26.71 -31.12
N PHE A 56 -6.61 -25.84 -31.49
CA PHE A 56 -6.05 -25.78 -32.83
C PHE A 56 -4.59 -26.27 -32.92
N ALA A 57 -3.94 -26.56 -31.80
CA ALA A 57 -2.57 -27.04 -31.73
C ALA A 57 -2.32 -27.78 -30.42
N ASP A 58 -1.33 -28.66 -30.39
CA ASP A 58 -0.90 -29.28 -29.15
C ASP A 58 -0.31 -28.23 -28.20
N GLY A 59 -0.88 -28.13 -26.98
CA GLY A 59 -0.36 -27.24 -25.96
C GLY A 59 -1.46 -26.57 -25.12
N ARG A 60 -1.01 -25.75 -24.17
CA ARG A 60 -1.87 -24.95 -23.30
C ARG A 60 -1.64 -23.47 -23.55
N ILE A 61 -2.71 -22.71 -23.60
CA ILE A 61 -2.66 -21.26 -23.59
C ILE A 61 -2.75 -20.81 -22.13
N PHE A 62 -1.77 -20.01 -21.68
CA PHE A 62 -1.79 -19.41 -20.36
C PHE A 62 -2.50 -18.06 -20.44
N GLY A 63 -3.55 -17.90 -19.68
CA GLY A 63 -4.20 -16.61 -19.48
C GLY A 63 -3.36 -15.70 -18.55
N PRO A 64 -3.84 -14.49 -18.28
CA PRO A 64 -3.17 -13.59 -17.35
C PRO A 64 -2.94 -14.26 -16.00
N GLY A 65 -1.71 -14.15 -15.49
CA GLY A 65 -1.37 -14.64 -14.18
C GLY A 65 -1.88 -13.64 -13.10
N TYR A 66 -2.53 -14.17 -12.09
CA TYR A 66 -2.93 -13.41 -10.92
C TYR A 66 -2.07 -13.84 -9.73
N SER A 67 -1.33 -12.89 -9.18
CA SER A 67 -0.60 -13.15 -7.94
C SER A 67 -1.58 -13.17 -6.78
N ARG A 68 -1.64 -14.30 -6.06
CA ARG A 68 -2.36 -14.36 -4.78
C ARG A 68 -1.50 -13.79 -3.67
N GLY A 69 -2.14 -13.06 -2.76
CA GLY A 69 -1.52 -12.71 -1.49
C GLY A 69 -1.10 -13.99 -0.77
N THR A 70 0.13 -13.99 -0.27
CA THR A 70 0.67 -15.11 0.52
C THR A 70 0.61 -14.78 1.99
N SER A 71 0.58 -15.81 2.84
CA SER A 71 0.65 -15.61 4.28
C SER A 71 2.10 -15.44 4.73
N ILE A 72 2.30 -14.54 5.70
CA ILE A 72 3.53 -14.45 6.48
C ILE A 72 3.26 -15.17 7.80
N THR A 73 4.12 -16.12 8.16
CA THR A 73 4.02 -16.83 9.43
C THR A 73 5.18 -16.42 10.32
N LEU A 74 4.84 -15.92 11.51
CA LEU A 74 5.79 -15.54 12.55
C LEU A 74 5.70 -16.59 13.67
N THR A 75 6.79 -17.30 13.91
CA THR A 75 6.93 -18.24 15.01
C THR A 75 7.83 -17.66 16.08
N GLY A 76 7.42 -17.74 17.34
CA GLY A 76 8.19 -17.14 18.40
C GLY A 76 7.69 -17.51 19.79
N GLY A 77 8.12 -16.72 20.75
CA GLY A 77 7.74 -16.87 22.13
C GLY A 77 7.31 -15.58 22.78
N PHE A 78 6.82 -15.68 24.01
CA PHE A 78 6.57 -14.53 24.85
C PHE A 78 6.98 -14.84 26.29
N LEU A 79 7.52 -13.83 26.94
CA LEU A 79 8.09 -13.88 28.27
C LEU A 79 7.28 -13.00 29.23
N PRO A 80 7.20 -13.36 30.53
CA PRO A 80 6.63 -12.48 31.51
C PRO A 80 7.37 -11.13 31.51
N HIS A 81 6.64 -10.04 31.43
CA HIS A 81 7.19 -8.69 31.47
C HIS A 81 6.17 -7.72 32.07
N ASN A 82 6.65 -6.60 32.57
CA ASN A 82 5.81 -5.55 33.18
C ASN A 82 4.85 -6.06 34.27
N GLY A 83 5.24 -7.07 35.05
CA GLY A 83 4.42 -7.66 36.09
C GLY A 83 3.23 -8.52 35.59
N GLN A 84 3.15 -8.77 34.28
CA GLN A 84 2.10 -9.59 33.69
C GLN A 84 2.48 -11.08 33.68
N THR A 85 1.49 -11.93 33.89
CA THR A 85 1.63 -13.39 33.76
C THR A 85 1.60 -13.81 32.29
N LEU A 86 2.12 -15.01 31.98
CA LEU A 86 2.04 -15.59 30.64
C LEU A 86 0.61 -15.63 30.10
N THR A 87 -0.36 -15.99 30.93
CA THR A 87 -1.77 -16.05 30.53
C THR A 87 -2.32 -14.68 30.15
N GLN A 88 -1.96 -13.63 30.91
CA GLN A 88 -2.38 -12.26 30.57
C GLN A 88 -1.76 -11.76 29.29
N ILE A 89 -0.48 -12.06 29.05
CA ILE A 89 0.23 -11.68 27.83
C ILE A 89 -0.34 -12.42 26.63
N GLY A 90 -0.57 -13.74 26.76
CA GLY A 90 -1.18 -14.54 25.69
C GLY A 90 -2.59 -14.08 25.35
N ALA A 91 -3.42 -13.79 26.34
CA ALA A 91 -4.77 -13.25 26.14
C ALA A 91 -4.74 -11.88 25.44
N LYS A 92 -3.75 -11.02 25.78
CA LYS A 92 -3.55 -9.74 25.09
C LYS A 92 -3.16 -9.95 23.63
N LEU A 93 -2.27 -10.89 23.35
CA LEU A 93 -1.85 -11.26 22.02
C LEU A 93 -3.02 -11.78 21.18
N GLU A 94 -3.82 -12.70 21.77
CA GLU A 94 -5.06 -13.20 21.15
C GLU A 94 -6.06 -12.07 20.87
N LYS A 95 -6.23 -11.17 21.81
CA LYS A 95 -7.13 -10.02 21.64
C LYS A 95 -6.69 -9.13 20.49
N ILE A 96 -5.41 -8.76 20.40
CA ILE A 96 -4.91 -7.89 19.35
C ILE A 96 -4.97 -8.59 18.00
N TRP A 97 -4.41 -9.80 17.90
CA TRP A 97 -4.37 -10.54 16.63
C TRP A 97 -5.75 -11.03 16.20
N GLY A 98 -6.57 -11.51 17.14
CA GLY A 98 -7.90 -12.05 16.90
C GLY A 98 -8.97 -10.98 16.64
N SER A 99 -8.78 -9.72 17.11
CA SER A 99 -9.75 -8.64 16.90
C SER A 99 -10.01 -8.33 15.43
N TYR A 100 -9.04 -8.62 14.57
CA TYR A 100 -9.14 -8.43 13.13
C TYR A 100 -9.87 -9.55 12.41
N ASN A 101 -10.02 -10.72 13.05
CA ASN A 101 -10.80 -11.83 12.53
C ASN A 101 -12.31 -11.61 12.61
N ASN A 102 -12.75 -10.44 13.07
CA ASN A 102 -14.17 -10.16 13.21
C ASN A 102 -14.83 -10.16 11.83
N ARG A 103 -15.50 -11.26 11.49
CA ARG A 103 -16.15 -11.56 10.21
C ARG A 103 -17.16 -10.49 9.76
N ASN A 104 -17.60 -9.65 10.69
CA ASN A 104 -18.60 -8.61 10.44
C ASN A 104 -18.03 -7.32 9.79
N ARG A 105 -16.72 -7.24 9.55
CA ARG A 105 -16.10 -6.09 8.88
C ARG A 105 -15.44 -6.52 7.58
N ALA A 106 -16.25 -6.89 6.59
CA ALA A 106 -15.78 -7.17 5.25
C ALA A 106 -14.96 -6.00 4.70
N GLY A 107 -13.84 -6.30 4.03
CA GLY A 107 -13.00 -5.29 3.36
C GLY A 107 -11.98 -4.57 4.23
N ARG A 108 -11.99 -4.69 5.57
CA ARG A 108 -10.99 -4.01 6.41
C ARG A 108 -9.66 -4.75 6.37
N VAL A 109 -8.64 -4.06 5.96
CA VAL A 109 -7.25 -4.49 6.00
C VAL A 109 -6.47 -3.68 7.04
N VAL A 110 -5.36 -4.21 7.50
CA VAL A 110 -4.43 -3.58 8.43
C VAL A 110 -3.01 -3.65 7.88
N GLN A 111 -2.11 -2.91 8.49
CA GLN A 111 -0.72 -2.85 8.10
C GLN A 111 0.13 -3.65 9.10
N LEU A 112 0.92 -4.58 8.60
CA LEU A 112 1.97 -5.25 9.35
C LEU A 112 3.30 -4.61 8.97
N PHE A 113 3.85 -3.80 9.84
CA PHE A 113 5.16 -3.18 9.67
C PHE A 113 6.27 -4.17 10.01
N TYR A 114 7.40 -4.06 9.32
CA TYR A 114 8.61 -4.77 9.65
C TYR A 114 9.85 -3.91 9.40
N ARG A 115 10.84 -4.04 10.27
CA ARG A 115 12.10 -3.30 10.17
C ARG A 115 13.16 -4.14 9.50
N ARG A 116 13.69 -3.64 8.39
CA ARG A 116 14.86 -4.15 7.69
C ARG A 116 16.10 -3.32 8.06
N GLU A 117 17.25 -3.77 7.58
CA GLU A 117 18.50 -2.98 7.68
C GLU A 117 18.36 -1.62 7.00
N ARG A 118 17.75 -1.58 5.82
CA ARG A 118 17.61 -0.38 4.98
C ARG A 118 16.37 0.47 5.25
N GLY A 119 15.54 0.12 6.21
CA GLY A 119 14.34 0.91 6.50
C GLY A 119 13.17 0.09 7.01
N ILE A 120 12.08 0.78 7.29
CA ILE A 120 10.81 0.17 7.68
C ILE A 120 9.96 0.01 6.44
N ARG A 121 9.36 -1.18 6.31
CA ARG A 121 8.38 -1.48 5.28
C ARG A 121 7.13 -2.07 5.91
N PHE A 122 6.06 -2.17 5.14
CA PHE A 122 4.83 -2.79 5.62
C PHE A 122 4.17 -3.63 4.54
N PHE A 123 3.37 -4.58 5.00
CA PHE A 123 2.42 -5.33 4.19
C PHE A 123 1.01 -4.90 4.53
N VAL A 124 0.14 -4.96 3.55
CA VAL A 124 -1.29 -4.75 3.74
C VAL A 124 -1.99 -6.09 3.69
N GLY A 125 -2.82 -6.37 4.69
CA GLY A 125 -3.46 -7.67 4.80
C GLY A 125 -4.31 -7.80 6.05
N ARG A 126 -4.42 -9.03 6.55
CA ARG A 126 -5.19 -9.36 7.76
C ARG A 126 -4.49 -10.42 8.59
N PRO A 127 -4.52 -10.31 9.92
CA PRO A 127 -4.27 -11.44 10.78
C PRO A 127 -5.25 -12.56 10.47
N LYS A 128 -4.74 -13.76 10.20
CA LYS A 128 -5.53 -14.92 9.78
C LYS A 128 -5.66 -15.96 10.89
N ARG A 129 -4.54 -16.32 11.47
CA ARG A 129 -4.46 -17.38 12.47
C ARG A 129 -3.57 -16.97 13.62
N ILE A 130 -3.96 -17.36 14.81
CA ILE A 130 -3.12 -17.33 16.00
C ILE A 130 -3.19 -18.67 16.67
N GLN A 131 -2.05 -19.18 17.10
CA GLN A 131 -1.93 -20.36 17.92
C GLN A 131 -1.00 -20.03 19.07
N ILE A 132 -1.46 -20.25 20.30
CA ILE A 132 -0.69 -20.03 21.51
C ILE A 132 -0.54 -21.35 22.27
N ASN A 133 0.67 -21.59 22.76
CA ASN A 133 0.98 -22.70 23.63
C ASN A 133 1.70 -22.17 24.88
N TYR A 134 1.11 -22.36 26.03
CA TYR A 134 1.64 -21.90 27.32
C TYR A 134 2.67 -22.84 27.95
N GLY A 135 2.95 -23.99 27.32
CA GLY A 135 3.76 -25.01 27.94
C GLY A 135 3.06 -25.67 29.15
N GLY A 136 3.79 -26.46 29.95
CA GLY A 136 3.27 -27.04 31.17
C GLY A 136 3.18 -26.03 32.33
N SER A 137 2.66 -26.44 33.46
CA SER A 137 2.44 -25.62 34.67
C SER A 137 3.70 -24.90 35.25
N ARG A 138 4.90 -25.30 34.79
CA ARG A 138 6.18 -24.69 35.18
C ARG A 138 6.85 -23.91 34.02
N ALA A 139 6.11 -23.65 32.94
CA ALA A 139 6.69 -22.96 31.81
C ALA A 139 7.06 -21.51 32.18
N GLN A 140 8.29 -21.11 31.88
CA GLN A 140 8.78 -19.74 32.04
C GLN A 140 8.52 -18.87 30.81
N PHE A 141 8.05 -19.45 29.72
CA PHE A 141 7.73 -18.76 28.47
C PHE A 141 6.56 -19.44 27.76
N GLY A 142 5.83 -18.67 26.99
CA GLY A 142 4.83 -19.18 26.05
C GLY A 142 5.37 -19.16 24.62
N ARG A 143 4.72 -19.91 23.74
CA ARG A 143 5.02 -19.94 22.30
C ARG A 143 3.84 -19.45 21.51
N PHE A 144 4.09 -18.82 20.37
CA PHE A 144 3.06 -18.42 19.43
C PHE A 144 3.43 -18.78 17.99
N VAL A 145 2.40 -18.99 17.20
CA VAL A 145 2.44 -18.97 15.74
C VAL A 145 1.37 -17.99 15.26
N LEU A 146 1.79 -16.95 14.56
CA LEU A 146 0.93 -15.87 14.04
C LEU A 146 0.97 -15.91 12.52
N GLU A 147 -0.17 -16.00 11.87
CA GLU A 147 -0.30 -15.97 10.43
C GLU A 147 -0.97 -14.68 10.00
N PHE A 148 -0.32 -13.96 9.08
CA PHE A 148 -0.82 -12.73 8.46
C PHE A 148 -1.00 -12.95 6.96
N GLU A 149 -2.23 -12.84 6.46
CA GLU A 149 -2.56 -12.99 5.06
C GLU A 149 -2.44 -11.65 4.34
N ARG A 150 -1.54 -11.57 3.36
CA ARG A 150 -1.30 -10.36 2.56
C ARG A 150 -2.35 -10.22 1.47
N THR A 151 -2.74 -9.00 1.14
CA THR A 151 -3.63 -8.71 0.01
C THR A 151 -2.95 -8.94 -1.34
N ASN A 152 -1.62 -8.78 -1.39
CA ASN A 152 -0.80 -8.97 -2.58
C ASN A 152 0.65 -9.33 -2.17
N GLN A 153 1.49 -9.52 -3.17
CA GLN A 153 2.90 -9.91 -2.99
C GLN A 153 3.84 -8.74 -2.66
N PHE A 154 3.35 -7.50 -2.69
CA PHE A 154 4.21 -6.33 -2.56
C PHE A 154 4.45 -5.97 -1.10
N SER A 155 5.65 -5.45 -0.84
CA SER A 155 5.96 -4.71 0.37
C SER A 155 6.03 -3.23 0.05
N TYR A 156 5.53 -2.41 0.97
CA TYR A 156 5.42 -0.97 0.81
C TYR A 156 6.38 -0.25 1.74
N GLY A 157 6.95 0.86 1.26
CA GLY A 157 7.93 1.67 1.98
C GLY A 157 7.42 3.06 2.32
N ASN A 158 8.27 4.05 2.07
CA ASN A 158 7.97 5.44 2.36
C ASN A 158 6.98 6.04 1.37
N GLU A 159 6.23 7.02 1.84
CA GLU A 159 5.44 7.89 1.01
C GLU A 159 6.28 9.09 0.55
N HIS A 160 6.16 9.40 -0.72
CA HIS A 160 6.73 10.60 -1.33
C HIS A 160 5.59 11.50 -1.80
N ALA A 161 5.73 12.79 -1.59
CA ALA A 161 4.73 13.76 -1.96
C ALA A 161 5.34 14.92 -2.76
N ILE A 162 4.59 15.40 -3.74
CA ILE A 162 4.98 16.50 -4.62
C ILE A 162 3.80 17.48 -4.69
N ASP A 163 4.04 18.74 -4.35
CA ASP A 163 3.05 19.80 -4.48
C ASP A 163 3.09 20.37 -5.88
N LEU A 164 2.00 20.20 -6.61
CA LEU A 164 1.82 20.70 -7.97
C LEU A 164 1.11 22.06 -7.89
N THR A 165 1.90 23.12 -7.79
CA THR A 165 1.39 24.49 -7.57
C THR A 165 1.30 25.31 -8.85
N GLU A 166 1.97 24.87 -9.93
CA GLU A 166 2.06 25.59 -11.19
C GLU A 166 1.42 24.78 -12.31
N SER A 167 0.55 25.43 -13.09
CA SER A 167 -0.07 24.80 -14.26
C SER A 167 0.96 24.62 -15.37
N ASN A 168 0.86 23.49 -16.07
CA ASN A 168 1.74 23.11 -17.20
C ASN A 168 3.23 22.93 -16.86
N LYS A 169 3.60 22.96 -15.58
CA LYS A 169 4.95 22.63 -15.16
C LYS A 169 5.13 21.12 -15.10
N GLU A 170 6.20 20.64 -15.69
CA GLU A 170 6.58 19.23 -15.63
C GLU A 170 7.42 18.98 -14.38
N PHE A 171 7.03 17.97 -13.61
CA PHE A 171 7.75 17.50 -12.42
C PHE A 171 8.26 16.09 -12.71
N GLU A 172 9.55 15.89 -12.61
CA GLU A 172 10.15 14.58 -12.80
C GLU A 172 10.12 13.79 -11.51
N ILE A 173 9.65 12.55 -11.59
CA ILE A 173 9.80 11.54 -10.54
C ILE A 173 10.88 10.57 -11.02
N ILE A 174 12.04 10.65 -10.41
CA ILE A 174 13.16 9.75 -10.73
C ILE A 174 12.80 8.34 -10.25
N THR A 175 12.85 7.40 -11.19
CA THR A 175 12.65 5.99 -10.84
C THR A 175 13.75 5.54 -9.88
N PRO A 176 13.40 5.04 -8.69
CA PRO A 176 14.41 4.51 -7.78
C PRO A 176 15.22 3.41 -8.46
N ASN A 177 16.52 3.44 -8.28
CA ASN A 177 17.42 2.41 -8.83
C ASN A 177 17.30 1.13 -7.98
N SER A 178 16.32 0.30 -8.29
CA SER A 178 16.04 -0.94 -7.57
C SER A 178 15.53 -2.00 -8.54
N ASP A 179 16.22 -3.12 -8.61
CA ASP A 179 15.83 -4.28 -9.41
C ASP A 179 14.54 -4.96 -8.92
N LEU A 180 14.04 -4.55 -7.74
CA LEU A 180 12.85 -5.10 -7.10
C LEU A 180 11.65 -4.14 -7.13
N LEU A 181 11.69 -3.11 -7.96
CA LEU A 181 10.60 -2.16 -8.08
C LEU A 181 9.31 -2.85 -8.54
N ALA A 182 8.24 -2.57 -7.83
CA ALA A 182 6.89 -3.00 -8.15
C ALA A 182 6.01 -1.80 -8.50
N PRO A 183 4.86 -2.01 -9.14
CA PRO A 183 3.89 -0.95 -9.36
C PRO A 183 3.55 -0.21 -8.09
N SER A 184 3.94 1.06 -8.00
CA SER A 184 3.77 1.90 -6.81
C SER A 184 2.41 2.58 -6.83
N PRO A 185 1.56 2.34 -5.82
CA PRO A 185 0.26 2.97 -5.74
C PRO A 185 0.41 4.47 -5.52
N ALA A 186 -0.51 5.23 -6.10
CA ALA A 186 -0.48 6.68 -6.08
C ALA A 186 -1.80 7.28 -5.59
N ALA A 187 -1.71 8.51 -5.11
CA ALA A 187 -2.85 9.34 -4.77
C ALA A 187 -2.63 10.76 -5.29
N VAL A 188 -3.72 11.43 -5.65
CA VAL A 188 -3.71 12.86 -5.96
C VAL A 188 -4.85 13.53 -5.25
N THR A 189 -4.55 14.63 -4.58
CA THR A 189 -5.56 15.50 -3.97
C THR A 189 -5.59 16.81 -4.71
N PHE A 190 -6.74 17.18 -5.24
CA PHE A 190 -7.00 18.46 -5.86
C PHE A 190 -7.67 19.38 -4.85
N TYR A 191 -7.21 20.60 -4.74
CA TYR A 191 -7.73 21.61 -3.82
C TYR A 191 -8.36 22.76 -4.62
N GLY A 192 -9.60 23.08 -4.33
CA GLY A 192 -10.30 24.22 -4.92
C GLY A 192 -9.96 25.51 -4.19
N GLU A 193 -9.36 26.47 -4.88
CA GLU A 193 -9.13 27.82 -4.35
C GLU A 193 -10.25 28.80 -4.75
N THR A 194 -10.92 28.53 -5.85
CA THR A 194 -12.02 29.33 -6.37
C THR A 194 -13.19 28.44 -6.81
N PRO A 195 -14.44 28.97 -6.83
CA PRO A 195 -15.57 28.21 -7.35
C PRO A 195 -15.35 27.76 -8.80
N SER A 196 -15.81 26.56 -9.11
CA SER A 196 -15.76 25.99 -10.48
C SER A 196 -14.37 25.64 -11.01
N ALA A 197 -13.43 25.38 -10.13
CA ALA A 197 -12.10 24.95 -10.56
C ALA A 197 -12.12 23.54 -11.17
N ALA A 198 -11.58 23.40 -12.37
CA ALA A 198 -11.39 22.11 -13.05
C ALA A 198 -9.91 21.92 -13.39
N GLY A 199 -9.47 20.69 -13.49
CA GLY A 199 -8.07 20.40 -13.79
C GLY A 199 -7.82 18.99 -14.24
N SER A 200 -6.65 18.75 -14.79
CA SER A 200 -6.18 17.43 -15.15
C SER A 200 -4.76 17.20 -14.65
N LEU A 201 -4.47 15.96 -14.34
CA LEU A 201 -3.13 15.47 -14.08
C LEU A 201 -2.74 14.49 -15.18
N ASN A 202 -1.66 14.77 -15.89
CA ASN A 202 -1.05 13.85 -16.83
C ASN A 202 0.16 13.19 -16.18
N ILE A 203 0.19 11.85 -16.23
CA ILE A 203 1.32 11.04 -15.83
C ILE A 203 1.95 10.51 -17.11
N ASN A 204 3.07 11.08 -17.51
CA ASN A 204 3.79 10.70 -18.73
C ASN A 204 4.97 9.83 -18.35
N GLN A 205 5.05 8.67 -18.96
CA GLN A 205 6.17 7.74 -18.82
C GLN A 205 7.08 7.92 -20.03
N LYS A 206 8.36 8.22 -19.79
CA LYS A 206 9.36 8.40 -20.83
C LYS A 206 10.36 7.25 -20.82
N ASN A 207 10.78 6.80 -21.98
CA ASN A 207 11.87 5.83 -22.14
C ASN A 207 13.23 6.50 -21.95
N GLY A 208 14.31 5.70 -22.06
CA GLY A 208 15.69 6.21 -21.94
C GLY A 208 16.13 7.24 -22.99
N GLN A 209 15.33 7.42 -24.05
CA GLN A 209 15.58 8.39 -25.13
C GLN A 209 14.69 9.65 -24.97
N GLY A 210 13.93 9.75 -23.88
CA GLY A 210 13.03 10.87 -23.61
C GLY A 210 11.69 10.82 -24.36
N ALA A 211 11.43 9.79 -25.14
CA ALA A 211 10.14 9.64 -25.84
C ALA A 211 9.05 9.16 -24.87
N ILE A 212 7.85 9.73 -24.98
CA ILE A 212 6.69 9.31 -24.19
C ILE A 212 6.22 7.96 -24.70
N VAL A 213 6.29 6.94 -23.82
CA VAL A 213 5.86 5.56 -24.10
C VAL A 213 4.52 5.23 -23.48
N GLY A 214 4.01 6.06 -22.58
CA GLY A 214 2.71 5.92 -21.96
C GLY A 214 2.25 7.22 -21.33
N THR A 215 0.96 7.49 -21.39
CA THR A 215 0.32 8.63 -20.71
C THR A 215 -0.93 8.16 -19.99
N LYS A 216 -1.03 8.48 -18.71
CA LYS A 216 -2.25 8.33 -17.91
C LYS A 216 -2.81 9.72 -17.62
N VAL A 217 -4.10 9.89 -17.78
CA VAL A 217 -4.76 11.19 -17.59
C VAL A 217 -5.87 11.05 -16.56
N LEU A 218 -5.81 11.89 -15.55
CA LEU A 218 -6.86 12.05 -14.56
C LEU A 218 -7.48 13.43 -14.70
N ASN A 219 -8.75 13.49 -15.01
CA ASN A 219 -9.47 14.75 -15.15
C ASN A 219 -10.53 14.93 -14.08
N ILE A 220 -10.60 16.13 -13.54
CA ILE A 220 -11.70 16.61 -12.72
C ILE A 220 -12.46 17.68 -13.48
N THR A 221 -13.70 17.41 -13.84
CA THR A 221 -14.52 18.28 -14.70
C THR A 221 -15.53 19.12 -13.94
N LEU A 222 -15.92 18.71 -12.75
CA LEU A 222 -16.86 19.49 -11.95
C LEU A 222 -16.09 20.32 -10.95
N GLY A 223 -16.36 21.62 -11.00
CA GLY A 223 -15.66 22.60 -10.21
C GLY A 223 -15.66 22.30 -8.72
N LEU A 224 -14.47 22.37 -8.12
CA LEU A 224 -14.31 22.35 -6.71
C LEU A 224 -14.67 23.71 -6.14
N LYS A 225 -15.42 23.70 -5.05
CA LYS A 225 -15.69 24.91 -4.28
C LYS A 225 -14.43 25.36 -3.54
N SER A 226 -14.36 26.64 -3.20
CA SER A 226 -13.29 27.13 -2.34
C SER A 226 -13.26 26.35 -1.02
N GLY A 227 -12.08 25.85 -0.65
CA GLY A 227 -11.87 25.00 0.53
C GLY A 227 -12.29 23.55 0.37
N GLU A 228 -12.85 23.17 -0.78
CA GLU A 228 -13.15 21.78 -1.08
C GLU A 228 -11.92 21.08 -1.65
N SER A 229 -11.75 19.81 -1.33
CA SER A 229 -10.75 18.96 -1.97
C SER A 229 -11.34 17.63 -2.40
N VAL A 230 -10.76 17.06 -3.46
CA VAL A 230 -11.07 15.72 -3.92
C VAL A 230 -9.78 14.91 -3.99
N THR A 231 -9.77 13.79 -3.31
CA THR A 231 -8.66 12.83 -3.34
C THR A 231 -9.05 11.63 -4.19
N VAL A 232 -8.17 11.30 -5.13
CA VAL A 232 -8.22 10.06 -5.91
C VAL A 232 -7.05 9.22 -5.46
N SER A 233 -7.32 8.03 -4.89
CA SER A 233 -6.30 7.15 -4.32
C SER A 233 -6.44 5.72 -4.83
N ASN A 234 -5.29 5.11 -5.09
CA ASN A 234 -5.13 3.68 -5.33
C ASN A 234 -4.28 3.01 -4.24
N TYR A 235 -4.18 3.60 -3.08
CA TYR A 235 -3.45 3.00 -1.97
C TYR A 235 -4.09 1.66 -1.56
N PRO A 236 -3.30 0.65 -1.22
CA PRO A 236 -3.81 -0.67 -0.85
C PRO A 236 -4.82 -0.59 0.29
N GLY A 237 -6.02 -1.15 0.09
CA GLY A 237 -7.13 -1.07 1.04
C GLY A 237 -7.95 0.22 0.98
N GLU A 238 -7.59 1.15 0.07
CA GLU A 238 -8.22 2.45 -0.08
C GLU A 238 -8.56 2.71 -1.54
N ASN A 239 -9.22 2.06 -2.27
CA ASN A 239 -9.63 2.42 -3.63
C ASN A 239 -10.80 3.40 -3.57
N PHE A 240 -10.52 4.68 -3.46
CA PHE A 240 -11.59 5.66 -3.33
C PHE A 240 -11.34 6.97 -4.07
N ILE A 241 -12.44 7.63 -4.36
CA ILE A 241 -12.52 8.99 -4.84
C ILE A 241 -13.47 9.71 -3.89
N VAL A 242 -12.92 10.57 -3.04
CA VAL A 242 -13.66 11.20 -1.96
C VAL A 242 -13.38 12.68 -1.86
N THR A 243 -14.37 13.42 -1.35
CA THR A 243 -14.20 14.80 -0.93
C THR A 243 -13.52 14.86 0.46
N ASN A 244 -13.11 16.06 0.88
CA ASN A 244 -12.61 16.31 2.24
C ASN A 244 -13.65 16.01 3.34
N THR A 245 -14.93 15.92 2.99
CA THR A 245 -16.02 15.49 3.90
C THR A 245 -16.19 13.98 3.93
N GLY A 246 -15.44 13.23 3.11
CA GLY A 246 -15.53 11.77 3.02
C GLY A 246 -16.61 11.26 2.09
N GLU A 247 -17.30 12.14 1.37
CA GLU A 247 -18.33 11.77 0.40
C GLU A 247 -17.70 11.26 -0.90
N SER A 248 -18.39 10.32 -1.57
CA SER A 248 -17.95 9.82 -2.88
C SER A 248 -17.99 10.92 -3.93
N ALA A 249 -16.87 11.13 -4.61
CA ALA A 249 -16.73 12.14 -5.67
C ALA A 249 -16.53 11.51 -7.07
N ARG A 250 -16.91 10.24 -7.25
CA ARG A 250 -16.75 9.52 -8.53
C ARG A 250 -17.37 10.24 -9.72
N TYR A 251 -18.47 10.91 -9.52
CA TYR A 251 -19.19 11.67 -10.56
C TYR A 251 -18.40 12.90 -11.05
N ARG A 252 -17.34 13.31 -10.34
CA ARG A 252 -16.51 14.45 -10.71
C ARG A 252 -15.35 14.08 -11.63
N LEU A 253 -15.11 12.78 -11.81
CA LEU A 253 -14.14 12.31 -12.78
C LEU A 253 -14.81 12.12 -14.12
N ALA A 254 -14.40 12.90 -15.10
CA ALA A 254 -14.91 12.72 -16.45
C ALA A 254 -14.02 11.86 -17.30
N PRO A 255 -14.62 11.04 -18.14
CA PRO A 255 -13.93 10.39 -19.21
C PRO A 255 -13.48 11.41 -20.26
N VAL A 256 -12.23 11.33 -20.72
CA VAL A 256 -11.71 12.11 -21.85
C VAL A 256 -11.75 11.26 -23.10
N VAL A 257 -12.49 11.71 -24.11
CA VAL A 257 -12.61 11.01 -25.39
C VAL A 257 -11.25 10.94 -26.09
N GLY A 258 -10.82 9.74 -26.47
CA GLY A 258 -9.63 9.51 -27.28
C GLY A 258 -8.29 9.42 -26.52
N ARG A 259 -8.30 9.40 -25.18
CA ARG A 259 -7.10 9.19 -24.35
C ARG A 259 -7.32 8.06 -23.36
N TYR A 260 -6.23 7.41 -22.93
CA TYR A 260 -6.32 6.37 -21.91
C TYR A 260 -6.87 6.93 -20.62
N TYR A 261 -7.96 6.35 -20.15
CA TYR A 261 -8.58 6.70 -18.89
C TYR A 261 -7.89 5.97 -17.74
N ILE A 262 -7.92 6.58 -16.57
CA ILE A 262 -7.95 5.80 -15.34
C ILE A 262 -9.39 5.26 -15.22
N SER A 263 -9.73 4.31 -16.07
CA SER A 263 -11.04 3.63 -16.04
C SER A 263 -11.15 2.73 -14.82
N ASN A 264 -9.99 2.29 -14.32
CA ASN A 264 -9.88 1.50 -13.12
C ASN A 264 -8.80 2.13 -12.24
N LEU A 265 -9.10 2.40 -10.98
CA LEU A 265 -8.10 2.95 -10.04
C LEU A 265 -6.88 2.04 -9.86
N SER A 266 -7.01 0.74 -10.17
CA SER A 266 -5.87 -0.19 -10.20
C SER A 266 -4.79 0.23 -11.20
N ASP A 267 -5.14 1.02 -12.22
CA ASP A 267 -4.20 1.51 -13.24
C ASP A 267 -3.50 2.81 -12.81
N PHE A 268 -3.92 3.40 -11.68
CA PHE A 268 -3.31 4.59 -11.12
C PHE A 268 -2.09 4.23 -10.27
N VAL A 269 -1.05 3.75 -10.94
CA VAL A 269 0.22 3.34 -10.33
C VAL A 269 1.40 3.96 -11.07
N LEU A 270 2.51 4.13 -10.35
CA LEU A 270 3.80 4.51 -10.91
C LEU A 270 4.66 3.27 -11.13
N PHE A 271 5.65 3.38 -12.01
CA PHE A 271 6.66 2.34 -12.24
C PHE A 271 6.06 0.98 -12.64
N ASP A 272 4.93 1.01 -13.36
CA ASP A 272 4.22 -0.19 -13.79
C ASP A 272 4.81 -0.86 -15.06
N LYS A 273 5.83 -0.25 -15.65
CA LYS A 273 6.53 -0.78 -16.82
C LYS A 273 8.04 -0.77 -16.60
N GLU A 274 8.66 -1.90 -16.83
CA GLU A 274 10.11 -2.08 -16.69
C GLU A 274 10.96 -1.16 -17.59
N VAL A 275 10.36 -0.61 -18.64
CA VAL A 275 11.05 0.18 -19.67
C VAL A 275 11.14 1.68 -19.32
N THR A 276 10.46 2.14 -18.28
CA THR A 276 10.45 3.55 -17.94
C THR A 276 11.61 3.92 -17.04
N ARG A 277 12.48 4.83 -17.50
CA ARG A 277 13.57 5.39 -16.68
C ARG A 277 13.12 6.57 -15.83
N SER A 278 12.05 7.24 -16.23
CA SER A 278 11.52 8.38 -15.49
C SER A 278 10.02 8.55 -15.72
N THR A 279 9.35 9.10 -14.73
CA THR A 279 7.94 9.45 -14.78
C THR A 279 7.80 10.94 -14.59
N PHE A 280 7.06 11.58 -15.49
CA PHE A 280 6.83 13.02 -15.46
C PHE A 280 5.36 13.29 -15.13
N LEU A 281 5.16 14.18 -14.19
CA LEU A 281 3.84 14.69 -13.83
C LEU A 281 3.65 16.07 -14.39
N THR A 282 2.55 16.28 -15.09
CA THR A 282 2.14 17.61 -15.53
C THR A 282 0.72 17.86 -15.09
N ALA A 283 0.52 18.85 -14.26
CA ALA A 283 -0.79 19.32 -13.86
C ALA A 283 -1.24 20.45 -14.78
N ASN A 284 -2.38 20.28 -15.43
CA ASN A 284 -2.99 21.30 -16.25
C ASN A 284 -4.22 21.85 -15.52
N PHE A 285 -4.19 23.13 -15.20
CA PHE A 285 -5.30 23.82 -14.58
C PHE A 285 -5.94 24.75 -15.60
N THR A 286 -7.26 24.86 -15.61
CA THR A 286 -7.94 25.84 -16.46
C THR A 286 -7.55 27.24 -16.04
N SER A 287 -7.24 28.09 -17.01
CA SER A 287 -6.46 29.32 -16.92
C SER A 287 -6.94 30.39 -15.91
N ASN A 288 -8.17 30.34 -15.46
CA ASN A 288 -8.75 31.30 -14.51
C ASN A 288 -9.02 30.70 -13.14
N ASN A 289 -8.67 29.43 -12.93
CA ASN A 289 -9.06 28.72 -11.73
C ASN A 289 -7.83 28.20 -11.02
N ARG A 290 -7.63 28.67 -9.81
CA ARG A 290 -6.53 28.25 -8.98
C ARG A 290 -6.90 26.91 -8.33
N ILE A 291 -6.53 25.84 -9.02
CA ILE A 291 -6.45 24.52 -8.42
C ILE A 291 -4.99 24.28 -8.04
N LYS A 292 -4.78 23.80 -6.85
CA LYS A 292 -3.53 23.15 -6.44
C LYS A 292 -3.76 21.65 -6.37
N ALA A 293 -2.76 20.89 -6.70
CA ALA A 293 -2.80 19.47 -6.52
C ALA A 293 -1.60 19.02 -5.71
N LYS A 294 -1.83 18.03 -4.84
CA LYS A 294 -0.77 17.30 -4.16
C LYS A 294 -0.78 15.88 -4.72
N PHE A 295 0.31 15.48 -5.30
CA PHE A 295 0.53 14.12 -5.74
C PHE A 295 1.35 13.37 -4.71
N SER A 296 0.96 12.14 -4.37
CA SER A 296 1.77 11.29 -3.52
C SER A 296 1.80 9.86 -4.06
N TYR A 297 2.85 9.12 -3.72
CA TYR A 297 2.97 7.71 -4.02
C TYR A 297 3.70 6.99 -2.89
N ILE A 298 3.44 5.70 -2.75
CA ILE A 298 4.13 4.83 -1.80
C ILE A 298 5.04 3.90 -2.59
N GLU A 299 6.32 3.85 -2.21
CA GLU A 299 7.26 2.91 -2.79
C GLU A 299 6.76 1.48 -2.62
N ALA A 300 6.71 0.73 -3.70
CA ALA A 300 6.41 -0.69 -3.69
C ALA A 300 7.60 -1.50 -4.19
N SER A 301 7.78 -2.71 -3.67
CA SER A 301 8.81 -3.64 -4.12
C SER A 301 8.27 -5.05 -4.16
N TYR A 302 8.76 -5.83 -5.11
CA TYR A 302 8.61 -7.28 -5.09
C TYR A 302 9.48 -7.87 -3.99
N GLY A 303 8.92 -8.83 -3.25
CA GLY A 303 9.65 -9.54 -2.22
C GLY A 303 9.88 -8.72 -0.95
N ILE A 304 10.86 -9.18 -0.21
CA ILE A 304 11.17 -8.72 1.16
C ILE A 304 12.36 -7.81 1.14
#